data_0586da52aa0363f54b9b408be1624e9a
#
_entry.id   0586da52aa0363f54b9b408be1624e9a
#
_cell.length_a   1.000
_cell.length_b   1.000
_cell.length_c   1.000
_cell.angle_alpha   90.00
_cell.angle_beta   90.00
_cell.angle_gamma   90.00
#
_symmetry.space_group_name_H-M   'P 1'
#
loop_
_entity.id
_entity.type
_entity.pdbx_description
1 polymer ?
#
loop_
_entity_poly.entity_id
_entity_poly.type
_entity_poly.pdbx_seq_one_letter_code
_entity_poly.pdbx_strand_id
1 'polypeptide(L)'
;MTELEKLHNNLWYNTDSADIRAACVHVKNLFLEYNQLPTSEPEKREAILRKAFGAVGKKPWIESPFQCDIGYTTKLGDYVYMNHNCVFLDAGGITIGNHVLIGPNVGIYTPEHAFDPVLRAQGYEHSEPVTICDNVWIGGSVVILGGVTIGENSIIGAGSVVTHDIPANVIAVGNPCRVLREISEEDKKQHGPFHDK
;
A
#
# COMPACT_ATOMS: atom_id res chain seq x y z
N MET A 1 -25.96 -4.07 -10.85
CA MET A 1 -24.57 -3.81 -10.42
C MET A 1 -24.27 -4.77 -9.29
N THR A 2 -23.26 -5.62 -9.44
CA THR A 2 -22.77 -6.51 -8.38
C THR A 2 -22.06 -5.72 -7.29
N GLU A 3 -21.82 -6.31 -6.12
CA GLU A 3 -21.07 -5.62 -5.05
C GLU A 3 -19.62 -5.36 -5.48
N LEU A 4 -19.02 -6.27 -6.25
CA LEU A 4 -17.71 -6.10 -6.85
C LEU A 4 -17.66 -4.93 -7.86
N GLU A 5 -18.72 -4.75 -8.68
CA GLU A 5 -18.84 -3.59 -9.56
C GLU A 5 -18.98 -2.29 -8.77
N LYS A 6 -19.70 -2.30 -7.64
CA LYS A 6 -19.79 -1.14 -6.75
C LYS A 6 -18.42 -0.76 -6.16
N LEU A 7 -17.69 -1.75 -5.66
CA LEU A 7 -16.32 -1.59 -5.14
C LEU A 7 -15.41 -0.92 -6.20
N HIS A 8 -15.42 -1.40 -7.44
CA HIS A 8 -14.61 -0.84 -8.52
C HIS A 8 -15.01 0.58 -8.94
N ASN A 9 -16.23 1.00 -8.63
CA ASN A 9 -16.75 2.34 -8.94
C ASN A 9 -16.75 3.27 -7.71
N ASN A 10 -16.02 2.90 -6.64
CA ASN A 10 -15.96 3.65 -5.37
C ASN A 10 -17.35 3.98 -4.80
N LEU A 11 -18.27 3.04 -4.88
CA LEU A 11 -19.60 3.13 -4.28
C LEU A 11 -19.62 2.31 -2.98
N TRP A 12 -20.60 2.56 -2.11
CA TRP A 12 -20.87 1.71 -0.96
C TRP A 12 -21.18 0.28 -1.40
N TYR A 13 -20.48 -0.70 -0.87
CA TYR A 13 -20.64 -2.11 -1.18
C TYR A 13 -20.79 -2.94 0.10
N ASN A 14 -21.33 -4.16 -0.05
CA ASN A 14 -21.49 -5.10 1.06
C ASN A 14 -20.42 -6.20 0.99
N THR A 15 -19.55 -6.27 2.01
CA THR A 15 -18.45 -7.22 2.09
C THR A 15 -18.91 -8.68 2.26
N ASP A 16 -20.14 -8.89 2.71
CA ASP A 16 -20.72 -10.23 2.89
C ASP A 16 -21.18 -10.88 1.58
N SER A 17 -21.03 -10.18 0.44
CA SER A 17 -21.38 -10.72 -0.86
C SER A 17 -20.45 -11.86 -1.30
N ALA A 18 -21.01 -12.80 -2.09
CA ALA A 18 -20.27 -13.98 -2.53
C ALA A 18 -19.11 -13.64 -3.50
N ASP A 19 -19.29 -12.62 -4.33
CA ASP A 19 -18.31 -12.18 -5.32
C ASP A 19 -17.08 -11.52 -4.66
N ILE A 20 -17.27 -10.65 -3.67
CA ILE A 20 -16.16 -10.06 -2.90
C ILE A 20 -15.43 -11.13 -2.10
N ARG A 21 -16.16 -12.00 -1.40
CA ARG A 21 -15.54 -13.11 -0.66
C ARG A 21 -14.70 -14.02 -1.56
N ALA A 22 -15.19 -14.32 -2.75
CA ALA A 22 -14.45 -15.16 -3.70
C ALA A 22 -13.14 -14.48 -4.16
N ALA A 23 -13.15 -13.16 -4.42
CA ALA A 23 -11.97 -12.40 -4.76
C ALA A 23 -10.93 -12.42 -3.62
N CYS A 24 -11.36 -12.15 -2.38
CA CYS A 24 -10.49 -12.20 -1.20
C CYS A 24 -9.87 -13.59 -0.99
N VAL A 25 -10.67 -14.65 -1.07
CA VAL A 25 -10.17 -16.03 -0.90
C VAL A 25 -9.11 -16.37 -1.94
N HIS A 26 -9.34 -15.98 -3.20
CA HIS A 26 -8.38 -16.23 -4.28
C HIS A 26 -7.02 -15.61 -3.97
N VAL A 27 -6.99 -14.33 -3.63
CA VAL A 27 -5.74 -13.60 -3.36
C VAL A 27 -5.06 -14.08 -2.07
N LYS A 28 -5.81 -14.33 -1.00
CA LYS A 28 -5.27 -14.86 0.25
C LYS A 28 -4.57 -16.20 0.05
N ASN A 29 -5.08 -17.06 -0.82
CA ASN A 29 -4.43 -18.32 -1.19
C ASN A 29 -3.12 -18.09 -1.96
N LEU A 30 -3.07 -17.12 -2.88
CA LEU A 30 -1.84 -16.76 -3.58
C LEU A 30 -0.76 -16.25 -2.61
N PHE A 31 -1.13 -15.40 -1.65
CA PHE A 31 -0.17 -14.91 -0.66
C PHE A 31 0.18 -15.94 0.42
N LEU A 32 -0.68 -16.91 0.69
CA LEU A 32 -0.30 -18.07 1.51
C LEU A 32 0.85 -18.85 0.84
N GLU A 33 0.75 -19.14 -0.47
CA GLU A 33 1.81 -19.77 -1.25
C GLU A 33 3.07 -18.88 -1.29
N TYR A 34 2.91 -17.59 -1.62
CA TYR A 34 4.01 -16.62 -1.66
C TYR A 34 4.83 -16.60 -0.39
N ASN A 35 4.16 -16.52 0.75
CA ASN A 35 4.79 -16.40 2.06
C ASN A 35 5.55 -17.66 2.50
N GLN A 36 5.28 -18.81 1.87
CA GLN A 36 5.99 -20.06 2.11
C GLN A 36 7.20 -20.27 1.19
N LEU A 37 7.29 -19.49 0.11
CA LEU A 37 8.42 -19.59 -0.81
C LEU A 37 9.70 -19.01 -0.18
N PRO A 38 10.83 -19.72 -0.32
CA PRO A 38 12.12 -19.19 0.12
C PRO A 38 12.54 -17.98 -0.73
N THR A 39 13.28 -17.06 -0.14
CA THR A 39 13.80 -15.87 -0.83
C THR A 39 14.79 -16.20 -1.95
N SER A 40 15.35 -17.40 -1.95
CA SER A 40 16.21 -17.94 -3.02
C SER A 40 15.47 -18.30 -4.31
N GLU A 41 14.13 -18.18 -4.34
CA GLU A 41 13.31 -18.46 -5.53
C GLU A 41 12.61 -17.17 -6.06
N PRO A 42 13.35 -16.12 -6.44
CA PRO A 42 12.78 -14.82 -6.78
C PRO A 42 11.83 -14.88 -7.98
N GLU A 43 12.10 -15.75 -8.97
CA GLU A 43 11.26 -15.87 -10.16
C GLU A 43 9.88 -16.48 -9.84
N LYS A 44 9.81 -17.46 -8.94
CA LYS A 44 8.54 -18.01 -8.49
C LYS A 44 7.75 -17.01 -7.67
N ARG A 45 8.44 -16.26 -6.79
CA ARG A 45 7.84 -15.19 -6.01
C ARG A 45 7.26 -14.11 -6.92
N GLU A 46 8.03 -13.62 -7.89
CA GLU A 46 7.56 -12.62 -8.86
C GLU A 46 6.37 -13.13 -9.69
N ALA A 47 6.37 -14.41 -10.09
CA ALA A 47 5.26 -15.01 -10.82
C ALA A 47 3.93 -14.98 -10.05
N ILE A 48 3.98 -15.15 -8.70
CA ILE A 48 2.78 -15.02 -7.85
C ILE A 48 2.34 -13.56 -7.77
N LEU A 49 3.25 -12.61 -7.58
CA LEU A 49 2.91 -11.19 -7.56
C LEU A 49 2.20 -10.76 -8.85
N ARG A 50 2.67 -11.22 -10.02
CA ARG A 50 2.05 -10.94 -11.32
C ARG A 50 0.68 -11.59 -11.52
N LYS A 51 0.38 -12.66 -10.78
CA LYS A 51 -0.97 -13.27 -10.75
C LYS A 51 -1.90 -12.55 -9.77
N ALA A 52 -1.35 -12.06 -8.68
CA ALA A 52 -2.14 -11.46 -7.60
C ALA A 52 -2.49 -9.99 -7.87
N PHE A 53 -1.53 -9.21 -8.38
CA PHE A 53 -1.69 -7.77 -8.57
C PHE A 53 -2.16 -7.39 -9.97
N GLY A 54 -2.88 -6.27 -10.08
CA GLY A 54 -3.40 -5.75 -11.34
C GLY A 54 -2.31 -5.29 -12.31
N ALA A 55 -1.19 -4.81 -11.78
CA ALA A 55 0.02 -4.51 -12.55
C ALA A 55 1.27 -4.65 -11.68
N VAL A 56 2.36 -5.12 -12.28
CA VAL A 56 3.66 -5.24 -11.60
C VAL A 56 4.77 -4.84 -12.57
N GLY A 57 5.51 -3.81 -12.22
CA GLY A 57 6.66 -3.30 -12.94
C GLY A 57 7.86 -4.25 -12.92
N LYS A 58 9.05 -3.71 -13.19
CA LYS A 58 10.30 -4.46 -13.21
C LYS A 58 10.87 -4.61 -11.81
N LYS A 59 11.43 -5.79 -11.53
CA LYS A 59 12.19 -6.09 -10.30
C LYS A 59 11.46 -5.71 -9.00
N PRO A 60 10.21 -6.14 -8.80
CA PRO A 60 9.53 -5.98 -7.53
C PRO A 60 10.21 -6.86 -6.49
N TRP A 61 10.32 -6.37 -5.26
CA TRP A 61 10.76 -7.20 -4.14
C TRP A 61 9.90 -6.94 -2.91
N ILE A 62 9.18 -7.96 -2.47
CA ILE A 62 8.31 -7.90 -1.29
C ILE A 62 8.78 -8.96 -0.31
N GLU A 63 9.15 -8.56 0.90
CA GLU A 63 9.53 -9.52 1.94
C GLU A 63 8.31 -10.21 2.53
N SER A 64 8.49 -11.47 2.91
CA SER A 64 7.45 -12.25 3.60
C SER A 64 7.50 -12.01 5.11
N PRO A 65 6.35 -12.11 5.81
CA PRO A 65 5.03 -12.28 5.26
C PRO A 65 4.44 -10.96 4.71
N PHE A 66 3.61 -11.09 3.69
CA PHE A 66 2.80 -10.01 3.11
C PHE A 66 1.34 -10.46 3.05
N GLN A 67 0.40 -9.54 3.25
CA GLN A 67 -1.04 -9.80 3.18
C GLN A 67 -1.76 -8.75 2.35
N CYS A 68 -2.79 -9.19 1.62
CA CYS A 68 -3.59 -8.36 0.75
C CYS A 68 -5.01 -8.92 0.65
N ASP A 69 -6.01 -8.06 0.44
CA ASP A 69 -7.41 -8.49 0.39
C ASP A 69 -7.91 -8.83 -1.02
N ILE A 70 -7.71 -7.92 -1.98
CA ILE A 70 -8.27 -8.03 -3.34
C ILE A 70 -7.16 -8.30 -4.38
N GLY A 71 -5.99 -7.71 -4.22
CA GLY A 71 -4.80 -7.90 -5.03
C GLY A 71 -4.85 -7.19 -6.37
N TYR A 72 -5.74 -7.56 -7.27
CA TYR A 72 -5.79 -7.00 -8.62
C TYR A 72 -6.11 -5.49 -8.68
N THR A 73 -6.57 -4.91 -7.59
CA THR A 73 -6.72 -3.46 -7.39
C THR A 73 -5.40 -2.76 -7.05
N THR A 74 -4.37 -3.53 -6.69
CA THR A 74 -3.02 -3.01 -6.42
C THR A 74 -2.17 -2.99 -7.68
N LYS A 75 -1.48 -1.88 -7.91
CA LYS A 75 -0.55 -1.66 -9.04
C LYS A 75 0.80 -1.21 -8.51
N LEU A 76 1.86 -1.89 -8.96
CA LEU A 76 3.24 -1.58 -8.60
C LEU A 76 4.02 -1.08 -9.81
N GLY A 77 4.78 0.00 -9.65
CA GLY A 77 5.77 0.49 -10.61
C GLY A 77 7.06 -0.35 -10.62
N ASP A 78 8.08 0.18 -11.26
CA ASP A 78 9.40 -0.43 -11.38
C ASP A 78 10.19 -0.29 -10.07
N TYR A 79 10.96 -1.32 -9.69
CA TYR A 79 11.90 -1.30 -8.57
C TYR A 79 11.28 -0.98 -7.20
N VAL A 80 10.05 -1.44 -6.97
CA VAL A 80 9.39 -1.29 -5.67
C VAL A 80 9.96 -2.32 -4.70
N TYR A 81 10.36 -1.86 -3.51
CA TYR A 81 10.77 -2.70 -2.39
C TYR A 81 9.83 -2.56 -1.21
N MET A 82 9.34 -3.66 -0.68
CA MET A 82 8.56 -3.72 0.57
C MET A 82 9.23 -4.64 1.57
N ASN A 83 9.38 -4.16 2.80
CA ASN A 83 9.92 -4.93 3.90
C ASN A 83 8.84 -5.83 4.55
N HIS A 84 9.21 -6.60 5.56
CA HIS A 84 8.37 -7.62 6.22
C HIS A 84 7.08 -7.07 6.84
N ASN A 85 6.06 -7.95 6.91
CA ASN A 85 4.79 -7.72 7.62
C ASN A 85 3.96 -6.54 7.09
N CYS A 86 4.05 -6.22 5.81
CA CYS A 86 3.16 -5.23 5.22
C CYS A 86 1.77 -5.81 4.98
N VAL A 87 0.73 -4.98 5.19
CA VAL A 87 -0.68 -5.36 5.06
C VAL A 87 -1.40 -4.34 4.18
N PHE A 88 -2.01 -4.79 3.08
CA PHE A 88 -2.79 -3.96 2.18
C PHE A 88 -4.26 -4.38 2.21
N LEU A 89 -5.13 -3.51 2.73
CA LEU A 89 -6.57 -3.62 2.55
C LEU A 89 -6.91 -2.76 1.33
N ASP A 90 -6.81 -3.36 0.17
CA ASP A 90 -6.70 -2.66 -1.12
C ASP A 90 -8.01 -2.58 -1.91
N ALA A 91 -9.16 -2.70 -1.25
CA ALA A 91 -10.48 -2.65 -1.91
C ALA A 91 -10.67 -1.38 -2.77
N GLY A 92 -10.24 -0.21 -2.29
CA GLY A 92 -10.32 1.06 -3.04
C GLY A 92 -9.24 1.23 -4.12
N GLY A 93 -8.28 0.31 -4.20
CA GLY A 93 -7.13 0.39 -5.09
C GLY A 93 -5.92 1.08 -4.47
N ILE A 94 -4.74 0.51 -4.74
CA ILE A 94 -3.45 1.05 -4.30
C ILE A 94 -2.55 1.18 -5.53
N THR A 95 -2.08 2.38 -5.81
CA THR A 95 -1.10 2.62 -6.87
C THR A 95 0.22 3.06 -6.27
N ILE A 96 1.28 2.31 -6.57
CA ILE A 96 2.64 2.58 -6.09
C ILE A 96 3.52 2.87 -7.31
N GLY A 97 4.18 4.01 -7.32
CA GLY A 97 5.08 4.47 -8.36
C GLY A 97 6.40 3.70 -8.41
N ASN A 98 7.37 4.25 -9.13
CA ASN A 98 8.67 3.66 -9.34
C ASN A 98 9.63 3.97 -8.18
N HIS A 99 10.58 3.05 -7.90
CA HIS A 99 11.62 3.25 -6.89
C HIS A 99 11.10 3.59 -5.48
N VAL A 100 9.91 3.08 -5.13
CA VAL A 100 9.32 3.27 -3.80
C VAL A 100 9.90 2.26 -2.83
N LEU A 101 10.30 2.75 -1.65
CA LEU A 101 10.81 1.93 -0.55
C LEU A 101 9.81 1.95 0.61
N ILE A 102 9.38 0.78 1.04
CA ILE A 102 8.40 0.61 2.13
C ILE A 102 9.05 -0.18 3.27
N GLY A 103 9.08 0.42 4.46
CA GLY A 103 9.59 -0.18 5.69
C GLY A 103 8.73 -1.32 6.23
N PRO A 104 9.18 -2.02 7.29
CA PRO A 104 8.43 -3.13 7.86
C PRO A 104 7.16 -2.67 8.59
N ASN A 105 6.18 -3.57 8.68
CA ASN A 105 4.92 -3.36 9.38
C ASN A 105 4.11 -2.16 8.86
N VAL A 106 4.22 -1.82 7.58
CA VAL A 106 3.41 -0.76 6.97
C VAL A 106 2.04 -1.30 6.63
N GLY A 107 1.00 -0.53 7.03
CA GLY A 107 -0.39 -0.79 6.68
C GLY A 107 -0.94 0.26 5.72
N ILE A 108 -1.58 -0.18 4.63
CA ILE A 108 -2.34 0.70 3.73
C ILE A 108 -3.79 0.23 3.77
N TYR A 109 -4.69 1.07 4.27
CA TYR A 109 -6.07 0.72 4.55
C TYR A 109 -7.00 1.64 3.75
N THR A 110 -7.46 1.15 2.60
CA THR A 110 -8.35 1.90 1.72
C THR A 110 -9.81 1.89 2.17
N PRO A 111 -10.34 0.82 2.84
CA PRO A 111 -11.74 0.78 3.23
C PRO A 111 -12.02 1.52 4.54
N GLU A 112 -13.23 2.03 4.63
CA GLU A 112 -13.86 2.52 5.84
C GLU A 112 -15.24 1.90 6.03
N HIS A 113 -15.62 1.65 7.28
CA HIS A 113 -16.95 1.17 7.61
C HIS A 113 -17.97 2.30 7.75
N ALA A 114 -19.25 1.99 7.54
CA ALA A 114 -20.33 2.92 7.79
C ALA A 114 -20.32 3.43 9.23
N PHE A 115 -20.50 4.74 9.43
CA PHE A 115 -20.60 5.35 10.77
C PHE A 115 -21.89 4.94 11.47
N ASP A 116 -22.97 4.72 10.69
CA ASP A 116 -24.18 4.12 11.21
C ASP A 116 -23.93 2.68 11.69
N PRO A 117 -24.18 2.37 12.98
CA PRO A 117 -23.87 1.05 13.54
C PRO A 117 -24.72 -0.06 12.92
N VAL A 118 -25.92 0.24 12.41
CA VAL A 118 -26.79 -0.76 11.78
C VAL A 118 -26.24 -1.14 10.41
N LEU A 119 -25.85 -0.15 9.60
CA LEU A 119 -25.23 -0.39 8.29
C LEU A 119 -23.87 -1.07 8.45
N ARG A 120 -23.07 -0.67 9.44
CA ARG A 120 -21.79 -1.31 9.76
C ARG A 120 -21.98 -2.77 10.13
N ALA A 121 -22.96 -3.10 10.97
CA ALA A 121 -23.28 -4.48 11.34
C ALA A 121 -23.77 -5.34 10.16
N GLN A 122 -24.30 -4.70 9.10
CA GLN A 122 -24.70 -5.36 7.87
C GLN A 122 -23.52 -5.53 6.87
N GLY A 123 -22.31 -5.15 7.22
CA GLY A 123 -21.12 -5.31 6.39
C GLY A 123 -20.96 -4.27 5.28
N TYR A 124 -21.57 -3.07 5.40
CA TYR A 124 -21.38 -2.01 4.42
C TYR A 124 -20.05 -1.28 4.65
N GLU A 125 -19.30 -1.16 3.55
CA GLU A 125 -18.03 -0.45 3.46
C GLU A 125 -18.01 0.50 2.26
N HIS A 126 -17.17 1.51 2.35
CA HIS A 126 -16.76 2.37 1.25
C HIS A 126 -15.22 2.36 1.20
N SER A 127 -14.64 2.53 0.03
CA SER A 127 -13.17 2.50 -0.10
C SER A 127 -12.70 3.62 -1.00
N GLU A 128 -11.62 4.29 -0.59
CA GLU A 128 -10.99 5.34 -1.37
C GLU A 128 -9.56 4.96 -1.75
N PRO A 129 -9.11 5.26 -3.00
CA PRO A 129 -7.81 4.83 -3.49
C PRO A 129 -6.67 5.51 -2.73
N VAL A 130 -5.53 4.81 -2.65
CA VAL A 130 -4.27 5.37 -2.17
C VAL A 130 -3.27 5.43 -3.32
N THR A 131 -2.60 6.57 -3.45
CA THR A 131 -1.53 6.75 -4.44
C THR A 131 -0.22 7.12 -3.75
N ILE A 132 0.84 6.37 -4.04
CA ILE A 132 2.20 6.65 -3.60
C ILE A 132 3.01 6.92 -4.87
N CYS A 133 3.48 8.17 -5.04
CA CYS A 133 4.21 8.59 -6.23
C CYS A 133 5.64 8.03 -6.25
N ASP A 134 6.41 8.39 -7.29
CA ASP A 134 7.77 7.88 -7.50
C ASP A 134 8.75 8.31 -6.40
N ASN A 135 9.75 7.48 -6.13
CA ASN A 135 10.86 7.74 -5.22
C ASN A 135 10.45 8.02 -3.75
N VAL A 136 9.25 7.65 -3.33
CA VAL A 136 8.80 7.83 -1.94
C VAL A 136 9.48 6.80 -1.04
N TRP A 137 9.91 7.24 0.14
CA TRP A 137 10.36 6.37 1.22
C TRP A 137 9.38 6.41 2.38
N ILE A 138 8.81 5.25 2.71
CA ILE A 138 7.89 5.06 3.84
C ILE A 138 8.62 4.31 4.95
N GLY A 139 8.76 4.93 6.10
CA GLY A 139 9.35 4.34 7.30
C GLY A 139 8.54 3.17 7.85
N GLY A 140 9.15 2.41 8.74
CA GLY A 140 8.47 1.26 9.36
C GLY A 140 7.28 1.66 10.24
N SER A 141 6.29 0.76 10.34
CA SER A 141 5.09 0.94 11.16
C SER A 141 4.24 2.17 10.81
N VAL A 142 4.32 2.63 9.57
CA VAL A 142 3.44 3.70 9.03
C VAL A 142 2.09 3.11 8.68
N VAL A 143 1.03 3.86 8.97
CA VAL A 143 -0.34 3.58 8.54
C VAL A 143 -0.77 4.66 7.55
N ILE A 144 -1.33 4.25 6.39
CA ILE A 144 -1.87 5.15 5.36
C ILE A 144 -3.34 4.83 5.20
N LEU A 145 -4.20 5.83 5.34
CA LEU A 145 -5.65 5.70 5.20
C LEU A 145 -6.10 5.95 3.77
N GLY A 146 -7.33 5.52 3.45
CA GLY A 146 -7.96 5.72 2.16
C GLY A 146 -8.03 7.19 1.73
N GLY A 147 -8.01 7.45 0.42
CA GLY A 147 -8.08 8.77 -0.19
C GLY A 147 -6.77 9.55 -0.21
N VAL A 148 -5.66 9.01 0.31
CA VAL A 148 -4.39 9.71 0.45
C VAL A 148 -3.53 9.59 -0.80
N THR A 149 -2.95 10.72 -1.22
CA THR A 149 -1.84 10.79 -2.19
C THR A 149 -0.56 11.25 -1.49
N ILE A 150 0.52 10.47 -1.64
CA ILE A 150 1.87 10.86 -1.19
C ILE A 150 2.69 11.28 -2.41
N GLY A 151 3.06 12.55 -2.46
CA GLY A 151 3.81 13.18 -3.55
C GLY A 151 5.23 12.63 -3.69
N GLU A 152 5.77 12.75 -4.89
CA GLU A 152 7.06 12.20 -5.28
C GLU A 152 8.23 12.68 -4.41
N ASN A 153 9.25 11.85 -4.27
CA ASN A 153 10.48 12.12 -3.52
C ASN A 153 10.27 12.37 -2.01
N SER A 154 9.06 12.19 -1.48
CA SER A 154 8.78 12.47 -0.06
C SER A 154 9.19 11.32 0.84
N ILE A 155 9.44 11.64 2.11
CA ILE A 155 9.81 10.69 3.16
C ILE A 155 8.75 10.74 4.25
N ILE A 156 8.17 9.59 4.59
CA ILE A 156 7.26 9.42 5.71
C ILE A 156 8.02 8.77 6.87
N GLY A 157 8.17 9.49 7.97
CA GLY A 157 8.88 8.98 9.14
C GLY A 157 8.16 7.82 9.81
N ALA A 158 8.94 6.91 10.40
CA ALA A 158 8.42 5.70 11.04
C ALA A 158 7.35 6.00 12.11
N GLY A 159 6.36 5.13 12.25
CA GLY A 159 5.26 5.25 13.21
C GLY A 159 4.23 6.34 12.88
N SER A 160 4.27 6.93 11.70
CA SER A 160 3.32 7.97 11.28
C SER A 160 1.96 7.38 10.89
N VAL A 161 0.88 8.17 11.06
CA VAL A 161 -0.46 7.86 10.56
C VAL A 161 -0.87 8.93 9.54
N VAL A 162 -0.84 8.57 8.25
CA VAL A 162 -1.11 9.48 7.14
C VAL A 162 -2.61 9.49 6.86
N THR A 163 -3.24 10.62 7.15
CA THR A 163 -4.69 10.83 7.06
C THR A 163 -5.09 11.88 6.00
N HIS A 164 -4.12 12.52 5.36
CA HIS A 164 -4.30 13.54 4.33
C HIS A 164 -3.13 13.49 3.35
N ASP A 165 -3.32 14.09 2.20
CA ASP A 165 -2.28 14.18 1.17
C ASP A 165 -0.99 14.79 1.70
N ILE A 166 0.11 14.25 1.22
CA ILE A 166 1.46 14.75 1.49
C ILE A 166 2.03 15.31 0.19
N PRO A 167 2.46 16.57 0.16
CA PRO A 167 3.06 17.16 -1.04
C PRO A 167 4.39 16.49 -1.39
N ALA A 168 4.88 16.74 -2.62
CA ALA A 168 6.16 16.23 -3.07
C ALA A 168 7.35 16.89 -2.35
N ASN A 169 8.49 16.19 -2.30
CA ASN A 169 9.78 16.70 -1.84
C ASN A 169 9.79 17.15 -0.35
N VAL A 170 9.04 16.48 0.51
CA VAL A 170 8.96 16.81 1.94
C VAL A 170 9.32 15.62 2.83
N ILE A 171 9.66 15.92 4.08
CA ILE A 171 9.66 14.98 5.19
C ILE A 171 8.39 15.23 6.00
N ALA A 172 7.58 14.19 6.19
CA ALA A 172 6.38 14.23 6.99
C ALA A 172 6.42 13.17 8.10
N VAL A 173 5.92 13.50 9.28
CA VAL A 173 6.02 12.64 10.46
C VAL A 173 4.82 12.79 11.39
N GLY A 174 4.60 11.80 12.24
CA GLY A 174 3.73 11.89 13.41
C GLY A 174 2.35 11.25 13.23
N ASN A 175 1.54 11.35 14.28
CA ASN A 175 0.14 10.91 14.33
C ASN A 175 -0.73 12.02 14.92
N PRO A 176 -1.58 12.68 14.11
CA PRO A 176 -1.65 12.54 12.64
C PRO A 176 -0.39 13.06 11.95
N CYS A 177 -0.04 12.46 10.81
CA CYS A 177 1.15 12.83 10.03
C CYS A 177 1.03 14.26 9.50
N ARG A 178 2.09 15.04 9.64
CA ARG A 178 2.19 16.42 9.15
C ARG A 178 3.54 16.66 8.50
N VAL A 179 3.56 17.55 7.52
CA VAL A 179 4.81 18.01 6.91
C VAL A 179 5.68 18.64 8.00
N LEU A 180 6.86 18.10 8.17
CA LEU A 180 7.88 18.64 9.08
C LEU A 180 8.67 19.75 8.39
N ARG A 181 9.14 19.49 7.15
CA ARG A 181 9.90 20.43 6.32
C ARG A 181 10.09 19.90 4.89
N GLU A 182 10.52 20.75 3.99
CA GLU A 182 11.00 20.37 2.68
C GLU A 182 12.35 19.64 2.77
N ILE A 183 12.65 18.81 1.76
CA ILE A 183 13.94 18.16 1.59
C ILE A 183 14.87 19.14 0.85
N SER A 184 15.94 19.57 1.51
CA SER A 184 16.91 20.51 0.97
C SER A 184 18.00 19.79 0.14
N GLU A 185 18.76 20.56 -0.65
CA GLU A 185 19.96 20.03 -1.32
C GLU A 185 21.06 19.64 -0.32
N GLU A 186 21.07 20.26 0.85
CA GLU A 186 22.00 19.89 1.92
C GLU A 186 21.66 18.52 2.51
N ASP A 187 20.36 18.20 2.69
CA ASP A 187 19.92 16.86 3.13
C ASP A 187 20.41 15.77 2.17
N LYS A 188 20.30 15.99 0.88
CA LYS A 188 20.75 15.05 -0.15
C LYS A 188 22.25 14.78 -0.08
N LYS A 189 23.03 15.80 0.29
CA LYS A 189 24.48 15.66 0.49
C LYS A 189 24.82 14.95 1.80
N GLN A 190 24.22 15.36 2.92
CA GLN A 190 24.56 14.85 4.25
C GLN A 190 24.15 13.39 4.48
N HIS A 191 23.08 12.94 3.81
CA HIS A 191 22.55 11.58 3.95
C HIS A 191 22.88 10.65 2.76
N GLY A 192 23.85 11.02 1.92
CA GLY A 192 24.30 10.19 0.81
C GLY A 192 25.60 9.45 1.08
N PRO A 193 25.92 8.37 0.32
CA PRO A 193 27.10 7.54 0.54
C PRO A 193 28.43 8.25 0.16
N PHE A 194 28.37 9.39 -0.49
CA PHE A 194 29.52 10.16 -0.96
C PHE A 194 29.84 11.36 -0.06
N HIS A 195 29.30 11.34 1.16
CA HIS A 195 29.63 12.37 2.15
C HIS A 195 30.96 12.00 2.82
N ASP A 196 32.02 12.72 2.47
CA ASP A 196 33.30 12.64 3.18
C ASP A 196 33.11 13.15 4.61
N LYS A 197 33.36 12.27 5.58
CA LYS A 197 33.33 12.60 7.02
C LYS A 197 34.52 13.44 7.41
#